data_d8417c05dd85b6502a972dc8d9fbd5b3
#
_entry.id   d8417c05dd85b6502a972dc8d9fbd5b3
#
_cell.length_a   1.000
_cell.length_b   1.000
_cell.length_c   1.000
_cell.angle_alpha   90.00
_cell.angle_beta   90.00
_cell.angle_gamma   90.00
#
_symmetry.space_group_name_H-M   'P 1'
#
loop_
_entity.id
_entity.type
_entity.pdbx_description
1 polymer ?
#
loop_
_entity_poly.entity_id
_entity_poly.type
_entity_poly.pdbx_seq_one_letter_code
_entity_poly.pdbx_strand_id
1 'polypeptide(L)'
;GYQDKSIKEITREMFDLADGMTMSAKKDGIVNMGGFIATRRKEWYEGAKGFCVQYEGYLTYGGMNGRDMNALAIGLDENTEFDNLETRIKQVEYLAQKLDEYEIPYQRPAGGHAIFVDASKVLTHVPKEEFPAQTLTVELYLEAGIRGCEIGYILADRDPITHENRFNGLDLLRLAIPRRVYTLS
;
A
#
# COMPACT_ATOMS: atom_id res chain seq x y z
N GLY A 1 16.55 4.34 21.52
CA GLY A 1 15.44 3.76 20.76
C GLY A 1 14.38 4.80 20.43
N TYR A 2 13.36 4.39 19.68
CA TYR A 2 12.27 5.30 19.29
C TYR A 2 11.15 5.39 20.33
N GLN A 3 11.29 4.73 21.47
CA GLN A 3 10.26 4.65 22.52
C GLN A 3 9.91 5.99 23.16
N ASP A 4 10.85 6.93 23.17
CA ASP A 4 10.70 8.26 23.75
C ASP A 4 10.32 9.34 22.72
N LYS A 5 10.06 8.95 21.47
CA LYS A 5 9.72 9.85 20.38
C LYS A 5 8.26 9.70 19.99
N SER A 6 7.62 10.81 19.64
CA SER A 6 6.30 10.80 19.02
C SER A 6 6.38 10.22 17.60
N ILE A 7 5.26 9.70 17.11
CA ILE A 7 5.13 9.21 15.72
C ILE A 7 5.50 10.32 14.73
N LYS A 8 5.11 11.56 15.02
CA LYS A 8 5.42 12.74 14.21
C LYS A 8 6.92 12.99 14.07
N GLU A 9 7.67 12.85 15.17
CA GLU A 9 9.14 12.97 15.17
C GLU A 9 9.80 11.84 14.39
N ILE A 10 9.34 10.59 14.60
CA ILE A 10 9.85 9.42 13.85
C ILE A 10 9.61 9.59 12.35
N THR A 11 8.40 9.98 11.96
CA THR A 11 8.03 10.24 10.56
C THR A 11 8.92 11.33 9.95
N ARG A 12 9.17 12.40 10.71
CA ARG A 12 10.05 13.47 10.26
C ARG A 12 11.47 13.00 10.03
N GLU A 13 12.03 12.23 10.94
CA GLU A 13 13.38 11.67 10.79
C GLU A 13 13.50 10.79 9.54
N MET A 14 12.47 9.98 9.25
CA MET A 14 12.45 9.17 8.02
C MET A 14 12.46 10.06 6.77
N PHE A 15 11.66 11.11 6.75
CA PHE A 15 11.62 12.04 5.62
C PHE A 15 12.90 12.86 5.48
N ASP A 16 13.60 13.10 6.58
CA ASP A 16 14.89 13.81 6.55
C ASP A 16 16.00 13.01 5.85
N LEU A 17 15.83 11.70 5.71
CA LEU A 17 16.74 10.83 4.95
C LEU A 17 16.46 10.80 3.44
N ALA A 18 15.38 11.44 2.97
CA ALA A 18 14.97 11.42 1.57
C ALA A 18 14.95 12.82 0.96
N ASP A 19 15.24 12.93 -0.33
CA ASP A 19 15.15 14.19 -1.08
C ASP A 19 13.71 14.53 -1.51
N GLY A 20 12.82 13.55 -1.52
CA GLY A 20 11.42 13.72 -1.86
C GLY A 20 10.60 12.48 -1.53
N MET A 21 9.29 12.63 -1.62
CA MET A 21 8.32 11.56 -1.37
C MET A 21 7.09 11.71 -2.25
N THR A 22 6.40 10.62 -2.45
CA THR A 22 5.05 10.60 -3.00
C THR A 22 4.11 9.94 -1.99
N MET A 23 2.88 10.39 -1.92
CA MET A 23 1.87 9.82 -1.04
C MET A 23 0.55 9.63 -1.76
N SER A 24 -0.05 8.44 -1.58
CA SER A 24 -1.44 8.19 -1.95
C SER A 24 -2.34 8.56 -0.78
N ALA A 25 -2.99 9.72 -0.86
CA ALA A 25 -3.78 10.29 0.24
C ALA A 25 -5.01 9.44 0.63
N LYS A 26 -5.56 8.66 -0.30
CA LYS A 26 -6.70 7.76 -0.04
C LYS A 26 -6.40 6.62 0.94
N LYS A 27 -5.16 6.44 1.32
CA LYS A 27 -4.73 5.48 2.35
C LYS A 27 -4.48 6.24 3.66
N ASP A 28 -3.27 6.71 3.86
CA ASP A 28 -2.83 7.32 5.12
C ASP A 28 -3.31 8.76 5.32
N GLY A 29 -3.69 9.46 4.26
CA GLY A 29 -4.31 10.77 4.35
C GLY A 29 -5.79 10.75 4.74
N ILE A 30 -6.41 9.56 4.83
CA ILE A 30 -7.80 9.34 5.26
C ILE A 30 -8.82 10.19 4.45
N VAL A 31 -8.58 10.31 3.15
CA VAL A 31 -9.49 10.97 2.19
C VAL A 31 -9.94 10.00 1.11
N ASN A 32 -10.98 10.38 0.36
CA ASN A 32 -11.53 9.51 -0.68
C ASN A 32 -10.59 9.33 -1.87
N MET A 33 -9.85 10.38 -2.23
CA MET A 33 -8.96 10.40 -3.38
C MET A 33 -7.86 11.44 -3.20
N GLY A 34 -6.91 11.41 -4.13
CA GLY A 34 -5.82 12.36 -4.18
C GLY A 34 -4.49 11.81 -3.69
N GLY A 35 -3.52 12.67 -3.72
CA GLY A 35 -2.15 12.41 -3.32
C GLY A 35 -1.33 13.67 -3.46
N PHE A 36 -0.06 13.58 -3.13
CA PHE A 36 0.86 14.67 -3.36
C PHE A 36 2.30 14.17 -3.57
N ILE A 37 3.08 15.03 -4.16
CA ILE A 37 4.53 14.91 -4.26
C ILE A 37 5.12 16.05 -3.42
N ALA A 38 6.08 15.72 -2.57
CA ALA A 38 6.87 16.70 -1.83
C ALA A 38 8.36 16.47 -2.12
N THR A 39 9.13 17.53 -2.29
CA THR A 39 10.56 17.43 -2.54
C THR A 39 11.32 18.64 -1.96
N ARG A 40 12.56 18.39 -1.54
CA ARG A 40 13.53 19.45 -1.14
C ARG A 40 14.32 19.99 -2.33
N ARG A 41 14.27 19.27 -3.48
CA ARG A 41 15.01 19.62 -4.69
C ARG A 41 14.18 20.55 -5.55
N LYS A 42 14.62 21.79 -5.67
CA LYS A 42 13.93 22.79 -6.50
C LYS A 42 13.82 22.34 -7.97
N GLU A 43 14.88 21.76 -8.50
CA GLU A 43 14.93 21.25 -9.87
C GLU A 43 13.88 20.13 -10.13
N TRP A 44 13.63 19.25 -9.15
CA TRP A 44 12.58 18.23 -9.26
C TRP A 44 11.18 18.84 -9.23
N TYR A 45 10.98 19.84 -8.36
CA TYR A 45 9.72 20.57 -8.29
C TYR A 45 9.43 21.29 -9.63
N GLU A 46 10.41 22.01 -10.16
CA GLU A 46 10.25 22.72 -11.44
C GLU A 46 9.99 21.74 -12.60
N GLY A 47 10.69 20.60 -12.64
CA GLY A 47 10.47 19.56 -13.64
C GLY A 47 9.10 18.89 -13.53
N ALA A 48 8.57 18.70 -12.31
CA ALA A 48 7.28 18.05 -12.09
C ALA A 48 6.07 18.93 -12.44
N LYS A 49 6.21 20.26 -12.43
CA LYS A 49 5.09 21.21 -12.62
C LYS A 49 4.32 20.99 -13.93
N GLY A 50 5.04 20.82 -15.04
CA GLY A 50 4.43 20.57 -16.33
C GLY A 50 3.62 19.28 -16.38
N PHE A 51 4.14 18.22 -15.80
CA PHE A 51 3.47 16.92 -15.69
C PHE A 51 2.25 17.00 -14.77
N CYS A 52 2.34 17.72 -13.65
CA CYS A 52 1.20 17.93 -12.76
C CYS A 52 0.03 18.58 -13.50
N VAL A 53 0.28 19.65 -14.25
CA VAL A 53 -0.77 20.32 -15.04
C VAL A 53 -1.34 19.42 -16.13
N GLN A 54 -0.51 18.59 -16.75
CA GLN A 54 -0.91 17.72 -17.85
C GLN A 54 -1.73 16.52 -17.41
N TYR A 55 -1.40 15.91 -16.26
CA TYR A 55 -1.95 14.61 -15.85
C TYR A 55 -2.89 14.68 -14.66
N GLU A 56 -2.75 15.68 -13.78
CA GLU A 56 -3.49 15.75 -12.53
C GLU A 56 -4.42 16.97 -12.46
N GLY A 57 -3.86 18.16 -12.58
CA GLY A 57 -4.59 19.42 -12.51
C GLY A 57 -3.67 20.59 -12.22
N TYR A 58 -4.27 21.77 -12.01
CA TYR A 58 -3.47 22.97 -11.82
C TYR A 58 -2.67 22.91 -10.51
N LEU A 59 -1.52 23.56 -10.46
CA LEU A 59 -0.51 23.43 -9.39
C LEU A 59 -1.02 23.76 -7.98
N THR A 60 -2.05 24.58 -7.84
CA THR A 60 -2.62 24.98 -6.55
C THR A 60 -3.47 23.92 -5.88
N TYR A 61 -4.01 22.95 -6.65
CA TYR A 61 -4.91 21.93 -6.13
C TYR A 61 -4.71 20.53 -6.75
N GLY A 62 -3.93 20.41 -7.83
CA GLY A 62 -3.64 19.11 -8.47
C GLY A 62 -4.89 18.33 -8.89
N GLY A 63 -5.99 19.00 -9.26
CA GLY A 63 -7.27 18.37 -9.58
C GLY A 63 -8.12 17.99 -8.35
N MET A 64 -7.63 18.17 -7.12
CA MET A 64 -8.39 17.89 -5.89
C MET A 64 -9.40 19.01 -5.61
N ASN A 65 -10.60 18.65 -5.16
CA ASN A 65 -11.55 19.66 -4.66
C ASN A 65 -11.16 20.16 -3.26
N GLY A 66 -11.65 21.34 -2.87
CA GLY A 66 -11.32 21.97 -1.59
C GLY A 66 -11.73 21.14 -0.37
N ARG A 67 -12.83 20.39 -0.46
CA ARG A 67 -13.27 19.50 0.61
C ARG A 67 -12.27 18.38 0.87
N ASP A 68 -11.77 17.73 -0.18
CA ASP A 68 -10.77 16.64 -0.04
C ASP A 68 -9.41 17.20 0.42
N MET A 69 -9.05 18.41 -0.01
CA MET A 69 -7.84 19.08 0.50
C MET A 69 -7.94 19.39 2.00
N ASN A 70 -9.08 19.89 2.47
CA ASN A 70 -9.32 20.11 3.90
C ASN A 70 -9.30 18.79 4.69
N ALA A 71 -9.96 17.76 4.16
CA ALA A 71 -9.95 16.43 4.78
C ALA A 71 -8.53 15.85 4.84
N LEU A 72 -7.73 16.04 3.80
CA LEU A 72 -6.34 15.60 3.78
C LEU A 72 -5.50 16.32 4.85
N ALA A 73 -5.67 17.62 5.01
CA ALA A 73 -4.95 18.39 6.03
C ALA A 73 -5.21 17.84 7.44
N ILE A 74 -6.46 17.53 7.76
CA ILE A 74 -6.84 16.91 9.03
C ILE A 74 -6.32 15.46 9.11
N GLY A 75 -6.50 14.67 8.05
CA GLY A 75 -6.10 13.27 8.01
C GLY A 75 -4.60 13.05 8.17
N LEU A 76 -3.77 13.97 7.68
CA LEU A 76 -2.32 13.93 7.89
C LEU A 76 -1.92 14.10 9.36
N ASP A 77 -2.63 14.95 10.09
CA ASP A 77 -2.41 15.10 11.54
C ASP A 77 -2.95 13.87 12.30
N GLU A 78 -4.18 13.45 12.04
CA GLU A 78 -4.79 12.27 12.69
C GLU A 78 -3.99 10.99 12.46
N ASN A 79 -3.39 10.83 11.29
CA ASN A 79 -2.59 9.64 10.98
C ASN A 79 -1.27 9.56 11.74
N THR A 80 -0.87 10.61 12.43
CA THR A 80 0.30 10.61 13.32
C THR A 80 -0.08 10.43 14.80
N GLU A 81 -1.37 10.29 15.10
CA GLU A 81 -1.86 9.98 16.44
C GLU A 81 -1.70 8.49 16.76
N PHE A 82 -1.16 8.18 17.94
CA PHE A 82 -0.85 6.82 18.34
C PHE A 82 -2.06 5.89 18.29
N ASP A 83 -3.18 6.31 18.84
CA ASP A 83 -4.39 5.49 18.94
C ASP A 83 -4.94 5.07 17.57
N ASN A 84 -4.88 5.98 16.59
CA ASN A 84 -5.28 5.69 15.20
C ASN A 84 -4.37 4.64 14.57
N LEU A 85 -3.06 4.76 14.75
CA LEU A 85 -2.09 3.82 14.24
C LEU A 85 -2.14 2.48 14.96
N GLU A 86 -2.29 2.49 16.29
CA GLU A 86 -2.41 1.27 17.09
C GLU A 86 -3.59 0.42 16.61
N THR A 87 -4.77 1.02 16.47
CA THR A 87 -5.96 0.33 15.94
C THR A 87 -5.68 -0.28 14.57
N ARG A 88 -5.02 0.48 13.71
CA ARG A 88 -4.66 0.06 12.36
C ARG A 88 -3.71 -1.13 12.36
N ILE A 89 -2.68 -1.08 13.16
CA ILE A 89 -1.67 -2.14 13.27
C ILE A 89 -2.29 -3.40 13.87
N LYS A 90 -3.09 -3.28 14.95
CA LYS A 90 -3.77 -4.42 15.56
C LYS A 90 -4.70 -5.18 14.63
N GLN A 91 -5.37 -4.51 13.69
CA GLN A 91 -6.17 -5.19 12.67
C GLN A 91 -5.30 -6.07 11.75
N VAL A 92 -4.14 -5.57 11.36
CA VAL A 92 -3.20 -6.34 10.52
C VAL A 92 -2.58 -7.48 11.32
N GLU A 93 -2.17 -7.24 12.56
CA GLU A 93 -1.64 -8.26 13.47
C GLU A 93 -2.64 -9.39 13.74
N TYR A 94 -3.92 -9.06 13.91
CA TYR A 94 -4.98 -10.05 14.08
C TYR A 94 -5.08 -10.99 12.87
N LEU A 95 -5.08 -10.43 11.66
CA LEU A 95 -5.08 -11.27 10.45
C LEU A 95 -3.79 -12.10 10.34
N ALA A 96 -2.64 -11.51 10.66
CA ALA A 96 -1.37 -12.21 10.67
C ALA A 96 -1.38 -13.40 11.63
N GLN A 97 -1.90 -13.19 12.86
CA GLN A 97 -2.07 -14.25 13.84
C GLN A 97 -2.97 -15.38 13.32
N LYS A 98 -4.08 -15.04 12.65
CA LYS A 98 -4.95 -16.07 12.06
C LYS A 98 -4.26 -16.85 10.95
N LEU A 99 -3.50 -16.20 10.12
CA LEU A 99 -2.71 -16.91 9.10
C LEU A 99 -1.64 -17.82 9.73
N ASP A 100 -1.04 -17.40 10.85
CA ASP A 100 -0.09 -18.22 11.61
C ASP A 100 -0.75 -19.47 12.22
N GLU A 101 -1.96 -19.32 12.78
CA GLU A 101 -2.74 -20.43 13.33
C GLU A 101 -3.04 -21.52 12.29
N TYR A 102 -3.15 -21.13 11.02
CA TYR A 102 -3.39 -22.03 9.89
C TYR A 102 -2.15 -22.34 9.06
N GLU A 103 -0.97 -21.95 9.53
CA GLU A 103 0.33 -22.17 8.86
C GLU A 103 0.38 -21.61 7.43
N ILE A 104 -0.39 -20.54 7.15
CA ILE A 104 -0.40 -19.90 5.83
C ILE A 104 0.83 -18.99 5.70
N PRO A 105 1.72 -19.23 4.73
CA PRO A 105 2.92 -18.44 4.55
C PRO A 105 2.61 -17.04 4.00
N TYR A 106 3.21 -16.02 4.61
CA TYR A 106 3.11 -14.63 4.15
C TYR A 106 4.43 -13.89 4.38
N GLN A 107 4.61 -12.75 3.74
CA GLN A 107 5.78 -11.89 3.88
C GLN A 107 5.85 -11.30 5.29
N ARG A 108 6.97 -11.50 5.97
CA ARG A 108 7.20 -11.03 7.35
C ARG A 108 8.24 -9.92 7.40
N PRO A 109 8.11 -8.98 8.37
CA PRO A 109 6.98 -8.82 9.29
C PRO A 109 5.71 -8.38 8.56
N ALA A 110 4.54 -8.58 9.20
CA ALA A 110 3.27 -8.06 8.66
C ALA A 110 3.33 -6.53 8.51
N GLY A 111 2.72 -6.01 7.45
CA GLY A 111 2.75 -4.59 7.15
C GLY A 111 1.74 -3.75 7.95
N GLY A 112 1.63 -2.48 7.60
CA GLY A 112 0.71 -1.54 8.28
C GLY A 112 -0.68 -1.42 7.64
N HIS A 113 -0.92 -2.00 6.45
CA HIS A 113 -2.19 -1.86 5.74
C HIS A 113 -2.65 -3.11 4.99
N ALA A 114 -1.79 -4.11 4.89
CA ALA A 114 -2.06 -5.33 4.15
C ALA A 114 -1.17 -6.46 4.63
N ILE A 115 -1.57 -7.69 4.32
CA ILE A 115 -0.72 -8.87 4.39
C ILE A 115 -0.50 -9.39 2.98
N PHE A 116 0.69 -9.89 2.73
CA PHE A 116 1.11 -10.43 1.45
C PHE A 116 1.35 -11.93 1.61
N VAL A 117 0.35 -12.72 1.23
CA VAL A 117 0.41 -14.18 1.27
C VAL A 117 1.31 -14.68 0.15
N ASP A 118 2.21 -15.60 0.46
CA ASP A 118 3.09 -16.24 -0.53
C ASP A 118 2.34 -17.36 -1.25
N ALA A 119 1.73 -17.02 -2.36
CA ALA A 119 0.87 -17.94 -3.10
C ALA A 119 1.64 -19.13 -3.69
N SER A 120 2.91 -18.95 -4.02
CA SER A 120 3.75 -20.05 -4.53
C SER A 120 4.00 -21.12 -3.48
N LYS A 121 3.95 -20.76 -2.19
CA LYS A 121 4.06 -21.70 -1.08
C LYS A 121 2.72 -22.28 -0.62
N VAL A 122 1.62 -21.59 -0.90
CA VAL A 122 0.26 -22.11 -0.66
C VAL A 122 -0.13 -23.11 -1.75
N LEU A 123 0.08 -22.74 -3.01
CA LEU A 123 -0.30 -23.55 -4.18
C LEU A 123 0.93 -24.20 -4.83
N THR A 124 1.63 -25.03 -4.05
CA THR A 124 2.88 -25.68 -4.49
C THR A 124 2.73 -26.59 -5.73
N HIS A 125 1.52 -27.00 -6.04
CA HIS A 125 1.18 -27.83 -7.21
C HIS A 125 0.89 -27.04 -8.48
N VAL A 126 0.74 -25.70 -8.36
CA VAL A 126 0.49 -24.82 -9.50
C VAL A 126 1.83 -24.28 -10.01
N PRO A 127 2.21 -24.57 -11.27
CA PRO A 127 3.45 -24.07 -11.83
C PRO A 127 3.40 -22.54 -12.00
N LYS A 128 4.56 -21.90 -11.97
CA LYS A 128 4.65 -20.43 -12.05
C LYS A 128 4.04 -19.84 -13.33
N GLU A 129 4.05 -20.61 -14.42
CA GLU A 129 3.47 -20.23 -15.71
C GLU A 129 1.94 -20.14 -15.67
N GLU A 130 1.32 -20.72 -14.65
CA GLU A 130 -0.13 -20.67 -14.38
C GLU A 130 -0.48 -19.63 -13.29
N PHE A 131 0.46 -18.77 -12.90
CA PHE A 131 0.27 -17.62 -12.03
C PHE A 131 -0.42 -17.95 -10.70
N PRO A 132 0.25 -18.65 -9.76
CA PRO A 132 -0.34 -19.09 -8.49
C PRO A 132 -1.05 -17.99 -7.69
N ALA A 133 -0.49 -16.77 -7.63
CA ALA A 133 -1.12 -15.66 -6.91
C ALA A 133 -2.43 -15.20 -7.57
N GLN A 134 -2.52 -15.21 -8.89
CA GLN A 134 -3.77 -14.91 -9.58
C GLN A 134 -4.78 -16.03 -9.37
N THR A 135 -4.35 -17.28 -9.46
CA THR A 135 -5.19 -18.46 -9.20
C THR A 135 -5.77 -18.39 -7.78
N LEU A 136 -4.93 -18.17 -6.76
CA LEU A 136 -5.38 -18.02 -5.38
C LEU A 136 -6.35 -16.83 -5.21
N THR A 137 -6.12 -15.73 -5.90
CA THR A 137 -7.01 -14.55 -5.87
C THR A 137 -8.40 -14.89 -6.41
N VAL A 138 -8.47 -15.64 -7.50
CA VAL A 138 -9.74 -16.07 -8.13
C VAL A 138 -10.48 -17.05 -7.22
N GLU A 139 -9.80 -18.07 -6.72
CA GLU A 139 -10.40 -19.08 -5.84
C GLU A 139 -10.94 -18.47 -4.53
N LEU A 140 -10.20 -17.58 -3.89
CA LEU A 140 -10.69 -16.87 -2.70
C LEU A 140 -11.96 -16.04 -2.99
N TYR A 141 -12.05 -15.47 -4.17
CA TYR A 141 -13.25 -14.72 -4.55
C TYR A 141 -14.43 -15.64 -4.80
N LEU A 142 -14.23 -16.75 -5.50
CA LEU A 142 -15.28 -17.71 -5.81
C LEU A 142 -15.82 -18.42 -4.56
N GLU A 143 -14.92 -18.84 -3.67
CA GLU A 143 -15.28 -19.62 -2.48
C GLU A 143 -15.83 -18.75 -1.33
N ALA A 144 -15.29 -17.54 -1.16
CA ALA A 144 -15.58 -16.74 0.03
C ALA A 144 -15.97 -15.28 -0.26
N GLY A 145 -16.03 -14.84 -1.50
CA GLY A 145 -16.28 -13.44 -1.85
C GLY A 145 -15.17 -12.49 -1.41
N ILE A 146 -14.00 -13.00 -1.07
CA ILE A 146 -12.86 -12.20 -0.62
C ILE A 146 -12.09 -11.69 -1.83
N ARG A 147 -12.07 -10.37 -1.99
CA ARG A 147 -11.35 -9.71 -3.06
C ARG A 147 -9.91 -9.38 -2.64
N GLY A 148 -8.95 -10.15 -3.16
CA GLY A 148 -7.52 -9.86 -3.06
C GLY A 148 -6.99 -9.06 -4.23
N CYS A 149 -5.67 -8.85 -4.23
CA CYS A 149 -4.95 -8.24 -5.35
C CYS A 149 -3.66 -9.02 -5.59
N GLU A 150 -3.50 -9.51 -6.80
CA GLU A 150 -2.26 -10.13 -7.23
C GLU A 150 -1.13 -9.09 -7.22
N ILE A 151 -0.01 -9.43 -6.60
CA ILE A 151 1.23 -8.66 -6.53
C ILE A 151 2.38 -9.62 -6.81
N GLY A 152 2.41 -10.15 -8.00
CA GLY A 152 3.33 -11.20 -8.37
C GLY A 152 3.70 -11.17 -9.84
N TYR A 153 3.59 -12.29 -10.48
CA TYR A 153 4.08 -12.48 -11.85
C TYR A 153 3.29 -11.71 -12.91
N ILE A 154 1.97 -11.51 -12.72
CA ILE A 154 1.18 -10.67 -13.64
C ILE A 154 1.56 -9.20 -13.49
N LEU A 155 1.68 -8.72 -12.24
CA LEU A 155 2.09 -7.34 -11.99
C LEU A 155 3.51 -7.05 -12.47
N ALA A 156 4.40 -8.07 -12.49
CA ALA A 156 5.75 -7.93 -13.00
C ALA A 156 5.81 -7.59 -14.50
N ASP A 157 4.69 -7.83 -15.19
CA ASP A 157 4.52 -7.60 -16.63
C ASP A 157 5.50 -8.40 -17.49
N ARG A 158 5.43 -8.17 -18.78
CA ARG A 158 6.29 -8.85 -19.76
C ARG A 158 7.55 -8.04 -20.05
N ASP A 159 8.58 -8.73 -20.49
CA ASP A 159 9.73 -8.06 -21.05
C ASP A 159 9.32 -7.25 -22.28
N PRO A 160 9.68 -5.96 -22.36
CA PRO A 160 9.23 -5.09 -23.47
C PRO A 160 9.84 -5.45 -24.84
N ILE A 161 10.89 -6.28 -24.86
CA ILE A 161 11.59 -6.68 -26.08
C ILE A 161 11.21 -8.10 -26.48
N THR A 162 11.31 -9.06 -25.55
CA THR A 162 11.06 -10.48 -25.83
C THR A 162 9.60 -10.87 -25.71
N HIS A 163 8.79 -10.04 -25.02
CA HIS A 163 7.39 -10.29 -24.66
C HIS A 163 7.17 -11.53 -23.76
N GLU A 164 8.23 -12.07 -23.19
CA GLU A 164 8.16 -13.18 -22.25
C GLU A 164 7.73 -12.70 -20.86
N ASN A 165 7.03 -13.55 -20.11
CA ASN A 165 6.63 -13.25 -18.73
C ASN A 165 7.87 -13.14 -17.84
N ARG A 166 7.86 -12.16 -16.94
CA ARG A 166 8.91 -11.97 -15.94
C ARG A 166 8.53 -12.69 -14.65
N PHE A 167 9.38 -13.63 -14.25
CA PHE A 167 9.24 -14.35 -12.99
C PHE A 167 10.31 -13.86 -12.00
N ASN A 168 9.96 -12.85 -11.21
CA ASN A 168 10.88 -12.15 -10.29
C ASN A 168 11.10 -12.89 -8.95
N GLY A 169 10.56 -14.12 -8.80
CA GLY A 169 10.70 -14.93 -7.60
C GLY A 169 9.73 -14.59 -6.44
N LEU A 170 8.91 -13.57 -6.60
CA LEU A 170 7.85 -13.21 -5.66
C LEU A 170 6.50 -13.34 -6.34
N ASP A 171 5.63 -14.19 -5.77
CA ASP A 171 4.27 -14.38 -6.26
C ASP A 171 3.29 -14.25 -5.10
N LEU A 172 2.84 -13.01 -4.86
CA LEU A 172 2.15 -12.63 -3.65
C LEU A 172 0.68 -12.27 -3.92
N LEU A 173 -0.18 -12.69 -3.01
CA LEU A 173 -1.55 -12.20 -2.90
C LEU A 173 -1.62 -11.16 -1.80
N ARG A 174 -1.99 -9.93 -2.14
CA ARG A 174 -2.23 -8.87 -1.17
C ARG A 174 -3.66 -8.92 -0.64
N LEU A 175 -3.79 -9.09 0.67
CA LEU A 175 -5.01 -8.91 1.44
C LEU A 175 -4.95 -7.55 2.13
N ALA A 176 -5.59 -6.55 1.53
CA ALA A 176 -5.62 -5.20 2.08
C ALA A 176 -6.70 -5.07 3.15
N ILE A 177 -6.38 -4.41 4.25
CA ILE A 177 -7.33 -4.06 5.30
C ILE A 177 -7.68 -2.59 5.15
N PRO A 178 -8.87 -2.27 4.60
CA PRO A 178 -9.26 -0.89 4.39
C PRO A 178 -9.48 -0.16 5.72
N ARG A 179 -9.18 1.14 5.71
CA ARG A 179 -9.34 1.98 6.89
C ARG A 179 -10.81 2.20 7.22
N ARG A 180 -11.15 2.17 8.49
CA ARG A 180 -12.49 2.47 9.02
C ARG A 180 -13.62 1.62 8.45
N VAL A 181 -13.30 0.46 7.86
CA VAL A 181 -14.32 -0.47 7.33
C VAL A 181 -14.61 -1.59 8.31
N TYR A 182 -13.57 -2.11 8.96
CA TYR A 182 -13.70 -3.16 9.94
C TYR A 182 -13.57 -2.59 11.35
N THR A 183 -14.43 -3.08 12.25
CA THR A 183 -14.35 -2.81 13.68
C THR A 183 -13.84 -4.04 14.42
N LEU A 184 -13.35 -3.86 15.64
CA LEU A 184 -12.91 -4.97 16.50
C LEU A 184 -14.07 -5.64 17.27
N SER A 185 -15.33 -5.32 16.91
CA SER A 185 -16.53 -5.90 17.52
C SER A 185 -16.96 -7.18 16.84
#